data_8a5a3f65408d4c6dc0ef82baa2050576
#
_entry.id   8a5a3f65408d4c6dc0ef82baa2050576
#
_cell.length_a   1.000
_cell.length_b   1.000
_cell.length_c   1.000
_cell.angle_alpha   90.00
_cell.angle_beta   90.00
_cell.angle_gamma   90.00
#
_symmetry.space_group_name_H-M   'P 1'
#
loop_
_entity.id
_entity.type
_entity.pdbx_description
1 polymer ?
#
loop_
_entity_poly.entity_id
_entity_poly.type
_entity_poly.pdbx_seq_one_letter_code
_entity_poly.pdbx_strand_id
1 'polypeptide(L)'
;AINRILHPVPLENLGIGVVIALIASAINFGVSRIMLRVARKEDSIALEADANHLMTDVWTSVGVVVGVGLVALTGWQILDPLIAIAVAIQIIVMGIRLIKRSMLGLMDTTLPQGEVTVITQAIAHACGEETPYHALRTRKSGSRRFVDFHLLLPGQTSVQESHDLVMKIEGEIEQQLAHTYVTIHVEPKEDHASWDGQIVGGLSSTSAAIN
;
A
#
# COMPACT_ATOMS: atom_id res chain seq x y z
N ALA A 1 -31.66 14.08 -7.81
CA ALA A 1 -32.33 12.85 -7.36
C ALA A 1 -33.59 13.18 -6.55
N ILE A 2 -33.51 13.96 -5.45
CA ILE A 2 -34.65 14.27 -4.55
C ILE A 2 -35.84 14.85 -5.31
N ASN A 3 -35.63 15.85 -6.20
CA ASN A 3 -36.69 16.44 -7.00
C ASN A 3 -37.34 15.48 -8.00
N ARG A 4 -36.57 14.46 -8.51
CA ARG A 4 -37.08 13.40 -9.42
C ARG A 4 -37.88 12.31 -8.67
N ILE A 5 -37.68 12.15 -7.35
CA ILE A 5 -38.52 11.28 -6.52
C ILE A 5 -39.92 11.88 -6.40
N LEU A 6 -40.00 13.22 -6.24
CA LEU A 6 -41.26 13.93 -6.07
C LEU A 6 -41.99 14.16 -7.41
N HIS A 7 -41.25 14.29 -8.52
CA HIS A 7 -41.77 14.55 -9.87
C HIS A 7 -41.06 13.63 -10.87
N PRO A 8 -41.53 12.39 -11.07
CA PRO A 8 -40.96 11.46 -12.04
C PRO A 8 -41.09 12.01 -13.48
N VAL A 9 -39.94 12.07 -14.19
CA VAL A 9 -39.89 12.50 -15.58
C VAL A 9 -39.50 11.31 -16.44
N PRO A 10 -40.15 11.07 -17.60
CA PRO A 10 -39.80 10.00 -18.53
C PRO A 10 -38.35 10.15 -18.99
N LEU A 11 -37.64 9.02 -19.11
CA LEU A 11 -36.25 8.99 -19.56
C LEU A 11 -36.27 9.06 -21.12
N GLU A 12 -35.76 10.15 -21.68
CA GLU A 12 -35.60 10.34 -23.12
C GLU A 12 -34.17 9.97 -23.56
N ASN A 13 -34.05 9.37 -24.77
CA ASN A 13 -32.75 9.05 -25.40
C ASN A 13 -31.83 8.07 -24.65
N LEU A 14 -32.39 7.11 -23.92
CA LEU A 14 -31.65 6.11 -23.14
C LEU A 14 -30.63 5.31 -23.98
N GLY A 15 -30.93 5.01 -25.24
CA GLY A 15 -30.13 4.10 -26.05
C GLY A 15 -28.70 4.62 -26.33
N ILE A 16 -28.58 5.87 -26.73
CA ILE A 16 -27.25 6.46 -27.03
C ILE A 16 -26.39 6.59 -25.76
N GLY A 17 -26.98 7.03 -24.66
CA GLY A 17 -26.26 7.15 -23.38
C GLY A 17 -25.73 5.82 -22.85
N VAL A 18 -26.55 4.76 -22.97
CA VAL A 18 -26.14 3.40 -22.60
C VAL A 18 -25.00 2.88 -23.48
N VAL A 19 -25.04 3.08 -24.77
CA VAL A 19 -23.97 2.64 -25.70
C VAL A 19 -22.66 3.37 -25.38
N ILE A 20 -22.71 4.68 -25.16
CA ILE A 20 -21.51 5.46 -24.79
C ILE A 20 -20.95 4.98 -23.45
N ALA A 21 -21.79 4.75 -22.45
CA ALA A 21 -21.39 4.25 -21.13
C ALA A 21 -20.74 2.87 -21.21
N LEU A 22 -21.26 1.97 -22.04
CA LEU A 22 -20.68 0.63 -22.24
C LEU A 22 -19.33 0.69 -22.95
N ILE A 23 -19.16 1.53 -23.98
CA ILE A 23 -17.89 1.72 -24.65
C ILE A 23 -16.85 2.29 -23.67
N ALA A 24 -17.20 3.33 -22.95
CA ALA A 24 -16.32 3.94 -21.94
C ALA A 24 -15.91 2.93 -20.85
N SER A 25 -16.87 2.13 -20.38
CA SER A 25 -16.61 1.07 -19.39
C SER A 25 -15.68 -0.01 -19.94
N ALA A 26 -15.83 -0.43 -21.19
CA ALA A 26 -14.94 -1.40 -21.81
C ALA A 26 -13.51 -0.88 -21.93
N ILE A 27 -13.33 0.39 -22.31
CA ILE A 27 -12.03 1.06 -22.37
C ILE A 27 -11.42 1.14 -20.96
N ASN A 28 -12.17 1.65 -19.98
CA ASN A 28 -11.71 1.78 -18.60
C ASN A 28 -11.33 0.42 -18.00
N PHE A 29 -12.10 -0.64 -18.30
CA PHE A 29 -11.76 -2.00 -17.89
C PHE A 29 -10.43 -2.45 -18.47
N GLY A 30 -10.22 -2.28 -19.77
CA GLY A 30 -8.98 -2.66 -20.45
C GLY A 30 -7.77 -1.92 -19.88
N VAL A 31 -7.87 -0.59 -19.75
CA VAL A 31 -6.82 0.27 -19.19
C VAL A 31 -6.52 -0.11 -17.74
N SER A 32 -7.54 -0.24 -16.90
CA SER A 32 -7.38 -0.64 -15.50
C SER A 32 -6.65 -1.97 -15.34
N ARG A 33 -6.97 -2.97 -16.18
CA ARG A 33 -6.29 -4.29 -16.15
C ARG A 33 -4.81 -4.21 -16.51
N ILE A 34 -4.46 -3.36 -17.48
CA ILE A 34 -3.07 -3.11 -17.86
C ILE A 34 -2.35 -2.40 -16.73
N MET A 35 -2.94 -1.32 -16.19
CA MET A 35 -2.38 -0.55 -15.09
C MET A 35 -2.14 -1.41 -13.83
N LEU A 36 -3.08 -2.30 -13.46
CA LEU A 36 -2.90 -3.21 -12.33
C LEU A 36 -1.73 -4.18 -12.52
N ARG A 37 -1.48 -4.65 -13.76
CA ARG A 37 -0.33 -5.51 -14.02
C ARG A 37 0.98 -4.75 -13.86
N VAL A 38 1.06 -3.53 -14.40
CA VAL A 38 2.25 -2.69 -14.28
C VAL A 38 2.45 -2.25 -12.83
N ALA A 39 1.39 -1.84 -12.13
CA ALA A 39 1.45 -1.44 -10.73
C ALA A 39 2.05 -2.53 -9.83
N ARG A 40 1.66 -3.78 -10.05
CA ARG A 40 2.21 -4.94 -9.30
C ARG A 40 3.67 -5.23 -9.67
N LYS A 41 4.05 -5.03 -10.93
CA LYS A 41 5.42 -5.25 -11.38
C LYS A 41 6.37 -4.20 -10.83
N GLU A 42 5.94 -2.93 -10.82
CA GLU A 42 6.76 -1.78 -10.41
C GLU A 42 6.51 -1.37 -8.93
N ASP A 43 5.72 -2.16 -8.17
CA ASP A 43 5.30 -1.88 -6.77
C ASP A 43 4.79 -0.43 -6.58
N SER A 44 4.04 0.08 -7.59
CA SER A 44 3.57 1.46 -7.63
C SER A 44 2.19 1.61 -7.02
N ILE A 45 2.13 2.14 -5.79
CA ILE A 45 0.87 2.42 -5.07
C ILE A 45 0.00 3.42 -5.82
N ALA A 46 0.60 4.43 -6.46
CA ALA A 46 -0.12 5.45 -7.21
C ALA A 46 -0.83 4.84 -8.43
N LEU A 47 -0.12 4.03 -9.22
CA LEU A 47 -0.68 3.37 -10.39
C LEU A 47 -1.76 2.34 -10.01
N GLU A 48 -1.60 1.64 -8.89
CA GLU A 48 -2.62 0.76 -8.34
C GLU A 48 -3.88 1.51 -7.90
N ALA A 49 -3.71 2.70 -7.29
CA ALA A 49 -4.82 3.55 -6.89
C ALA A 49 -5.64 4.02 -8.11
N ASP A 50 -4.97 4.50 -9.16
CA ASP A 50 -5.62 4.94 -10.39
C ASP A 50 -6.33 3.78 -11.11
N ALA A 51 -5.70 2.61 -11.18
CA ALA A 51 -6.31 1.43 -11.77
C ALA A 51 -7.58 0.99 -11.01
N ASN A 52 -7.56 1.04 -9.69
CA ASN A 52 -8.74 0.75 -8.87
C ASN A 52 -9.83 1.81 -9.02
N HIS A 53 -9.47 3.07 -9.25
CA HIS A 53 -10.43 4.12 -9.58
C HIS A 53 -11.16 3.82 -10.90
N LEU A 54 -10.41 3.54 -11.98
CA LEU A 54 -10.99 3.16 -13.27
C LEU A 54 -11.88 1.90 -13.17
N MET A 55 -11.48 0.91 -12.37
CA MET A 55 -12.28 -0.30 -12.16
C MET A 55 -13.60 0.01 -11.46
N THR A 56 -13.61 1.00 -10.58
CA THR A 56 -14.86 1.44 -9.95
C THR A 56 -15.78 2.14 -10.91
N ASP A 57 -15.23 2.97 -11.79
CA ASP A 57 -16.03 3.62 -12.83
C ASP A 57 -16.69 2.58 -13.74
N VAL A 58 -16.03 1.45 -13.99
CA VAL A 58 -16.63 0.29 -14.68
C VAL A 58 -17.81 -0.26 -13.89
N TRP A 59 -17.63 -0.54 -12.59
CA TRP A 59 -18.70 -1.11 -11.77
C TRP A 59 -19.87 -0.15 -11.58
N THR A 60 -19.63 1.13 -11.44
CA THR A 60 -20.70 2.15 -11.36
C THR A 60 -21.45 2.25 -12.68
N SER A 61 -20.77 2.24 -13.81
CA SER A 61 -21.40 2.28 -15.13
C SER A 61 -22.25 1.03 -15.39
N VAL A 62 -21.75 -0.16 -15.04
CA VAL A 62 -22.53 -1.40 -15.10
C VAL A 62 -23.78 -1.31 -14.22
N GLY A 63 -23.62 -0.80 -12.98
CA GLY A 63 -24.75 -0.60 -12.08
C GLY A 63 -25.82 0.34 -12.65
N VAL A 64 -25.39 1.44 -13.27
CA VAL A 64 -26.31 2.39 -13.93
C VAL A 64 -27.03 1.74 -15.12
N VAL A 65 -26.29 1.02 -15.99
CA VAL A 65 -26.88 0.34 -17.16
C VAL A 65 -27.89 -0.70 -16.73
N VAL A 66 -27.56 -1.52 -15.73
CA VAL A 66 -28.49 -2.51 -15.17
C VAL A 66 -29.73 -1.83 -14.57
N GLY A 67 -29.50 -0.75 -13.82
CA GLY A 67 -30.58 0.02 -13.22
C GLY A 67 -31.55 0.61 -14.24
N VAL A 68 -31.01 1.25 -15.27
CA VAL A 68 -31.81 1.78 -16.39
C VAL A 68 -32.57 0.67 -17.09
N GLY A 69 -31.92 -0.49 -17.30
CA GLY A 69 -32.57 -1.67 -17.89
C GLY A 69 -33.75 -2.18 -17.03
N LEU A 70 -33.58 -2.22 -15.70
CA LEU A 70 -34.64 -2.60 -14.78
C LEU A 70 -35.80 -1.60 -14.79
N VAL A 71 -35.53 -0.30 -14.85
CA VAL A 71 -36.59 0.71 -15.00
C VAL A 71 -37.35 0.52 -16.30
N ALA A 72 -36.64 0.27 -17.41
CA ALA A 72 -37.28 0.02 -18.72
C ALA A 72 -38.16 -1.24 -18.75
N LEU A 73 -37.75 -2.29 -18.04
CA LEU A 73 -38.48 -3.56 -17.98
C LEU A 73 -39.66 -3.54 -16.99
N THR A 74 -39.50 -2.87 -15.84
CA THR A 74 -40.49 -2.88 -14.77
C THR A 74 -41.45 -1.70 -14.81
N GLY A 75 -41.09 -0.62 -15.49
CA GLY A 75 -41.84 0.65 -15.48
C GLY A 75 -41.75 1.41 -14.14
N TRP A 76 -40.97 0.93 -13.18
CA TRP A 76 -40.82 1.54 -11.87
C TRP A 76 -39.87 2.75 -11.91
N GLN A 77 -40.40 3.92 -12.21
CA GLN A 77 -39.61 5.16 -12.33
C GLN A 77 -38.89 5.58 -11.04
N ILE A 78 -39.33 5.08 -9.87
CA ILE A 78 -38.70 5.36 -8.59
C ILE A 78 -37.31 4.69 -8.42
N LEU A 79 -37.02 3.65 -9.22
CA LEU A 79 -35.71 2.99 -9.23
C LEU A 79 -34.60 3.91 -9.73
N ASP A 80 -34.84 4.79 -10.72
CA ASP A 80 -33.84 5.73 -11.25
C ASP A 80 -33.23 6.62 -10.14
N PRO A 81 -34.03 7.38 -9.37
CA PRO A 81 -33.46 8.20 -8.30
C PRO A 81 -32.83 7.38 -7.17
N LEU A 82 -33.31 6.17 -6.88
CA LEU A 82 -32.71 5.29 -5.87
C LEU A 82 -31.33 4.80 -6.31
N ILE A 83 -31.18 4.40 -7.57
CA ILE A 83 -29.89 4.02 -8.15
C ILE A 83 -28.94 5.21 -8.16
N ALA A 84 -29.41 6.40 -8.55
CA ALA A 84 -28.62 7.62 -8.52
C ALA A 84 -28.08 7.93 -7.11
N ILE A 85 -28.90 7.75 -6.07
CA ILE A 85 -28.47 7.92 -4.66
C ILE A 85 -27.44 6.85 -4.28
N ALA A 86 -27.66 5.59 -4.63
CA ALA A 86 -26.72 4.50 -4.34
C ALA A 86 -25.35 4.75 -4.99
N VAL A 87 -25.32 5.19 -6.24
CA VAL A 87 -24.09 5.57 -6.97
C VAL A 87 -23.42 6.78 -6.30
N ALA A 88 -24.18 7.79 -5.89
CA ALA A 88 -23.65 8.97 -5.20
C ALA A 88 -22.98 8.57 -3.86
N ILE A 89 -23.62 7.72 -3.07
CA ILE A 89 -23.04 7.19 -1.82
C ILE A 89 -21.76 6.41 -2.11
N GLN A 90 -21.75 5.57 -3.12
CA GLN A 90 -20.57 4.80 -3.52
C GLN A 90 -19.41 5.74 -3.89
N ILE A 91 -19.65 6.80 -4.67
CA ILE A 91 -18.63 7.79 -5.04
C ILE A 91 -18.06 8.47 -3.80
N ILE A 92 -18.90 8.86 -2.85
CA ILE A 92 -18.46 9.49 -1.58
C ILE A 92 -17.58 8.52 -0.78
N VAL A 93 -18.01 7.27 -0.60
CA VAL A 93 -17.24 6.25 0.13
C VAL A 93 -15.88 6.03 -0.51
N MET A 94 -15.83 6.00 -1.82
CA MET A 94 -14.57 5.85 -2.56
C MET A 94 -13.68 7.08 -2.44
N GLY A 95 -14.22 8.27 -2.56
CA GLY A 95 -13.47 9.49 -2.34
C GLY A 95 -12.83 9.53 -0.95
N ILE A 96 -13.57 9.17 0.10
CA ILE A 96 -13.04 9.05 1.47
C ILE A 96 -11.94 8.00 1.56
N ARG A 97 -12.12 6.83 0.92
CA ARG A 97 -11.12 5.76 0.91
C ARG A 97 -9.84 6.19 0.18
N LEU A 98 -9.98 6.89 -0.94
CA LEU A 98 -8.86 7.43 -1.71
C LEU A 98 -8.08 8.47 -0.89
N ILE A 99 -8.78 9.40 -0.23
CA ILE A 99 -8.15 10.40 0.67
C ILE A 99 -7.39 9.71 1.80
N LYS A 100 -8.01 8.74 2.50
CA LYS A 100 -7.34 7.97 3.56
C LYS A 100 -6.09 7.27 3.04
N ARG A 101 -6.15 6.62 1.89
CA ARG A 101 -5.02 5.91 1.29
C ARG A 101 -3.90 6.89 0.88
N SER A 102 -4.25 8.05 0.30
CA SER A 102 -3.30 9.09 -0.07
C SER A 102 -2.59 9.66 1.16
N MET A 103 -3.34 9.92 2.24
CA MET A 103 -2.75 10.38 3.51
C MET A 103 -1.82 9.34 4.12
N LEU A 104 -2.21 8.05 4.15
CA LEU A 104 -1.36 6.98 4.64
C LEU A 104 -0.10 6.77 3.78
N GLY A 105 -0.19 7.01 2.47
CA GLY A 105 0.97 6.96 1.57
C GLY A 105 1.95 8.13 1.74
N LEU A 106 1.49 9.25 2.30
CA LEU A 106 2.32 10.41 2.66
C LEU A 106 2.87 10.34 4.09
N MET A 107 2.25 9.54 4.95
CA MET A 107 2.74 9.27 6.29
C MET A 107 3.68 8.08 6.23
N ASP A 108 4.89 8.23 6.79
CA ASP A 108 5.85 7.15 6.93
C ASP A 108 5.22 5.98 7.69
N THR A 109 4.77 4.97 6.97
CA THR A 109 4.23 3.75 7.57
C THR A 109 5.32 2.70 7.72
N THR A 110 5.27 1.94 8.80
CA THR A 110 6.15 0.78 8.97
C THR A 110 5.93 -0.24 7.85
N LEU A 111 6.97 -1.02 7.52
CA LEU A 111 6.83 -2.11 6.57
C LEU A 111 5.85 -3.18 7.08
N PRO A 112 5.16 -3.89 6.17
CA PRO A 112 4.35 -5.05 6.53
C PRO A 112 5.17 -6.10 7.31
N GLN A 113 4.56 -6.77 8.28
CA GLN A 113 5.25 -7.75 9.13
C GLN A 113 6.00 -8.83 8.33
N GLY A 114 5.46 -9.26 7.19
CA GLY A 114 6.13 -10.23 6.31
C GLY A 114 7.45 -9.69 5.75
N GLU A 115 7.52 -8.41 5.36
CA GLU A 115 8.75 -7.78 4.88
C GLU A 115 9.75 -7.57 6.04
N VAL A 116 9.28 -7.23 7.24
CA VAL A 116 10.13 -7.16 8.44
C VAL A 116 10.75 -8.52 8.76
N THR A 117 9.98 -9.60 8.64
CA THR A 117 10.50 -10.97 8.84
C THR A 117 11.62 -11.31 7.86
N VAL A 118 11.47 -10.94 6.59
CA VAL A 118 12.53 -11.12 5.57
C VAL A 118 13.80 -10.37 5.97
N ILE A 119 13.67 -9.12 6.43
CA ILE A 119 14.82 -8.31 6.88
C ILE A 119 15.52 -8.97 8.06
N THR A 120 14.78 -9.39 9.08
CA THR A 120 15.36 -10.02 10.28
C THR A 120 16.05 -11.35 9.95
N GLN A 121 15.50 -12.13 9.02
CA GLN A 121 16.12 -13.36 8.54
C GLN A 121 17.40 -13.09 7.74
N ALA A 122 17.42 -12.08 6.88
CA ALA A 122 18.62 -11.68 6.14
C ALA A 122 19.73 -11.22 7.09
N ILE A 123 19.41 -10.43 8.12
CA ILE A 123 20.38 -10.03 9.15
C ILE A 123 20.95 -11.27 9.86
N ALA A 124 20.10 -12.17 10.33
CA ALA A 124 20.52 -13.38 11.05
C ALA A 124 21.38 -14.29 10.15
N HIS A 125 21.05 -14.42 8.87
CA HIS A 125 21.82 -15.23 7.92
C HIS A 125 23.20 -14.62 7.63
N ALA A 126 23.27 -13.29 7.47
CA ALA A 126 24.53 -12.61 7.13
C ALA A 126 25.52 -12.56 8.30
N CYS A 127 25.02 -12.30 9.53
CA CYS A 127 25.82 -12.07 10.74
C CYS A 127 25.98 -13.31 11.62
N GLY A 128 25.11 -14.32 11.46
CA GLY A 128 24.89 -15.38 12.46
C GLY A 128 23.90 -14.92 13.54
N GLU A 129 23.19 -15.91 14.13
CA GLU A 129 22.12 -15.66 15.11
C GLU A 129 22.61 -14.97 16.41
N GLU A 130 23.92 -15.06 16.68
CA GLU A 130 24.54 -14.51 17.90
C GLU A 130 24.94 -13.04 17.81
N THR A 131 24.90 -12.43 16.61
CA THR A 131 25.27 -11.02 16.44
C THR A 131 24.09 -10.14 16.85
N PRO A 132 24.21 -9.38 17.97
CA PRO A 132 23.11 -8.57 18.44
C PRO A 132 22.91 -7.34 17.56
N TYR A 133 21.65 -6.99 17.34
CA TYR A 133 21.24 -5.75 16.71
C TYR A 133 20.03 -5.16 17.44
N HIS A 134 19.83 -3.85 17.35
CA HIS A 134 18.70 -3.18 17.98
C HIS A 134 18.23 -1.97 17.17
N ALA A 135 17.21 -1.27 17.69
CA ALA A 135 16.64 -0.07 17.10
C ALA A 135 16.21 -0.26 15.62
N LEU A 136 15.77 -1.46 15.22
CA LEU A 136 15.28 -1.70 13.88
C LEU A 136 14.06 -0.80 13.61
N ARG A 137 14.23 0.10 12.67
CA ARG A 137 13.19 1.00 12.18
C ARG A 137 12.99 0.76 10.70
N THR A 138 11.74 0.72 10.30
CA THR A 138 11.39 0.52 8.90
C THR A 138 10.34 1.53 8.49
N ARG A 139 10.44 2.01 7.26
CA ARG A 139 9.41 2.88 6.67
C ARG A 139 9.26 2.61 5.19
N LYS A 140 8.05 2.74 4.69
CA LYS A 140 7.73 2.67 3.27
C LYS A 140 7.31 4.06 2.75
N SER A 141 7.92 4.49 1.65
CA SER A 141 7.55 5.72 0.95
C SER A 141 7.38 5.41 -0.53
N GLY A 142 6.13 5.30 -0.98
CA GLY A 142 5.82 4.83 -2.33
C GLY A 142 6.29 3.39 -2.56
N SER A 143 7.14 3.18 -3.59
CA SER A 143 7.78 1.88 -3.88
C SER A 143 9.09 1.67 -3.13
N ARG A 144 9.59 2.67 -2.42
CA ARG A 144 10.88 2.61 -1.72
C ARG A 144 10.70 2.15 -0.29
N ARG A 145 11.60 1.29 0.17
CA ARG A 145 11.72 0.80 1.54
C ARG A 145 12.96 1.40 2.17
N PHE A 146 12.85 1.84 3.41
CA PHE A 146 13.97 2.33 4.20
C PHE A 146 14.04 1.48 5.46
N VAL A 147 15.25 1.03 5.76
CA VAL A 147 15.56 0.15 6.89
C VAL A 147 16.76 0.74 7.61
N ASP A 148 16.58 1.07 8.86
CA ASP A 148 17.64 1.59 9.72
C ASP A 148 17.75 0.70 10.96
N PHE A 149 18.95 0.30 11.33
CA PHE A 149 19.20 -0.41 12.58
C PHE A 149 20.64 -0.26 13.06
N HIS A 150 20.86 -0.59 14.32
CA HIS A 150 22.18 -0.59 14.93
C HIS A 150 22.70 -2.03 15.03
N LEU A 151 23.93 -2.24 14.58
CA LEU A 151 24.62 -3.53 14.58
C LEU A 151 25.75 -3.47 15.61
N LEU A 152 25.72 -4.38 16.59
CA LEU A 152 26.68 -4.42 17.67
C LEU A 152 27.82 -5.38 17.34
N LEU A 153 29.01 -4.85 17.12
CA LEU A 153 30.21 -5.61 16.83
C LEU A 153 31.26 -5.48 17.95
N PRO A 154 32.20 -6.44 18.08
CA PRO A 154 33.33 -6.25 18.98
C PRO A 154 34.08 -4.96 18.67
N GLY A 155 34.43 -4.17 19.68
CA GLY A 155 35.09 -2.88 19.51
C GLY A 155 36.47 -2.94 18.84
N GLN A 156 37.05 -4.14 18.72
CA GLN A 156 38.31 -4.40 18.01
C GLN A 156 38.11 -4.72 16.52
N THR A 157 36.85 -4.86 16.07
CA THR A 157 36.55 -5.09 14.65
C THR A 157 37.04 -3.90 13.83
N SER A 158 37.81 -4.18 12.81
CA SER A 158 38.34 -3.10 11.95
C SER A 158 37.21 -2.47 11.13
N VAL A 159 37.43 -1.24 10.68
CA VAL A 159 36.47 -0.54 9.79
C VAL A 159 36.25 -1.36 8.51
N GLN A 160 37.28 -2.02 7.98
CA GLN A 160 37.16 -2.84 6.78
C GLN A 160 36.25 -4.05 7.02
N GLU A 161 36.47 -4.80 8.11
CA GLU A 161 35.64 -5.97 8.45
C GLU A 161 34.18 -5.57 8.71
N SER A 162 33.96 -4.44 9.39
CA SER A 162 32.63 -3.88 9.61
C SER A 162 31.94 -3.53 8.29
N HIS A 163 32.68 -2.89 7.37
CA HIS A 163 32.17 -2.52 6.06
C HIS A 163 31.78 -3.74 5.23
N ASP A 164 32.65 -4.76 5.18
CA ASP A 164 32.40 -5.98 4.42
C ASP A 164 31.15 -6.73 4.93
N LEU A 165 30.94 -6.74 6.25
CA LEU A 165 29.74 -7.31 6.86
C LEU A 165 28.48 -6.50 6.55
N VAL A 166 28.56 -5.17 6.65
CA VAL A 166 27.46 -4.26 6.30
C VAL A 166 27.03 -4.46 4.84
N MET A 167 28.00 -4.47 3.91
CA MET A 167 27.73 -4.68 2.49
C MET A 167 27.09 -6.06 2.23
N LYS A 168 27.47 -7.08 2.99
CA LYS A 168 26.84 -8.40 2.89
C LYS A 168 25.38 -8.35 3.32
N ILE A 169 25.08 -7.74 4.47
CA ILE A 169 23.71 -7.61 4.98
C ILE A 169 22.84 -6.81 3.99
N GLU A 170 23.33 -5.67 3.54
CA GLU A 170 22.64 -4.84 2.56
C GLU A 170 22.31 -5.63 1.29
N GLY A 171 23.29 -6.34 0.74
CA GLY A 171 23.11 -7.18 -0.45
C GLY A 171 22.07 -8.29 -0.27
N GLU A 172 22.03 -8.94 0.88
CA GLU A 172 21.03 -9.98 1.17
C GLU A 172 19.61 -9.43 1.30
N ILE A 173 19.47 -8.23 1.93
CA ILE A 173 18.17 -7.56 2.03
C ILE A 173 17.70 -7.10 0.65
N GLU A 174 18.57 -6.45 -0.14
CA GLU A 174 18.23 -5.94 -1.48
C GLU A 174 17.85 -7.04 -2.47
N GLN A 175 18.49 -8.22 -2.37
CA GLN A 175 18.15 -9.37 -3.20
C GLN A 175 16.73 -9.89 -2.95
N GLN A 176 16.25 -9.81 -1.71
CA GLN A 176 14.92 -10.31 -1.33
C GLN A 176 13.83 -9.23 -1.42
N LEU A 177 14.21 -7.97 -1.19
CA LEU A 177 13.29 -6.83 -1.19
C LEU A 177 13.83 -5.74 -2.12
N ALA A 178 13.31 -5.69 -3.33
CA ALA A 178 13.69 -4.67 -4.31
C ALA A 178 13.40 -3.24 -3.81
N HIS A 179 14.19 -2.27 -4.26
CA HIS A 179 14.06 -0.84 -3.90
C HIS A 179 14.18 -0.57 -2.39
N THR A 180 15.01 -1.33 -1.69
CA THR A 180 15.30 -1.14 -0.25
C THR A 180 16.59 -0.32 -0.09
N TYR A 181 16.54 0.68 0.76
CA TYR A 181 17.70 1.45 1.22
C TYR A 181 17.98 1.07 2.67
N VAL A 182 19.14 0.53 2.93
CA VAL A 182 19.53 0.07 4.26
C VAL A 182 20.57 1.02 4.82
N THR A 183 20.42 1.43 6.06
CA THR A 183 21.40 2.20 6.82
C THR A 183 21.74 1.43 8.08
N ILE A 184 22.99 1.05 8.24
CA ILE A 184 23.46 0.29 9.41
C ILE A 184 24.43 1.13 10.21
N HIS A 185 24.06 1.44 11.44
CA HIS A 185 24.95 2.08 12.39
C HIS A 185 25.69 1.02 13.18
N VAL A 186 27.01 0.97 13.01
CA VAL A 186 27.85 -0.01 13.71
C VAL A 186 28.31 0.57 15.04
N GLU A 187 28.09 -0.18 16.12
CA GLU A 187 28.44 0.23 17.49
C GLU A 187 29.26 -0.86 18.20
N PRO A 188 30.18 -0.49 19.08
CA PRO A 188 30.93 -1.46 19.87
C PRO A 188 30.01 -2.08 20.94
N LYS A 189 29.94 -3.42 20.98
CA LYS A 189 29.06 -4.14 21.91
C LYS A 189 29.48 -4.00 23.40
N GLU A 190 30.74 -3.60 23.66
CA GLU A 190 31.30 -3.41 24.98
C GLU A 190 30.98 -2.03 25.58
N ASP A 191 30.51 -1.07 24.74
CA ASP A 191 30.17 0.27 25.21
C ASP A 191 28.73 0.29 25.76
N HIS A 192 28.60 0.77 27.02
CA HIS A 192 27.29 0.93 27.63
C HIS A 192 26.38 1.88 26.84
N ALA A 193 26.96 2.92 26.24
CA ALA A 193 26.19 3.87 25.42
C ALA A 193 25.51 3.20 24.20
N SER A 194 26.07 2.11 23.67
CA SER A 194 25.49 1.33 22.58
C SER A 194 24.17 0.63 22.95
N TRP A 195 23.86 0.50 24.24
CA TRP A 195 22.65 -0.16 24.75
C TRP A 195 21.58 0.81 25.25
N ASP A 196 21.94 2.08 25.50
CA ASP A 196 21.02 3.10 26.03
C ASP A 196 19.96 3.55 25.02
N GLY A 197 20.14 3.30 23.74
CA GLY A 197 19.22 3.65 22.66
C GLY A 197 17.98 2.74 22.52
N GLN A 198 17.77 1.77 23.40
CA GLN A 198 16.70 0.76 23.26
C GLN A 198 15.27 1.30 23.50
N ILE A 199 15.10 2.54 23.95
CA ILE A 199 13.80 3.08 24.36
C ILE A 199 13.39 4.27 23.47
N VAL A 200 13.19 4.06 22.19
CA VAL A 200 12.31 4.96 21.40
C VAL A 200 11.57 4.13 20.37
N GLY A 201 10.34 3.72 20.71
CA GLY A 201 9.40 3.13 19.77
C GLY A 201 9.00 1.69 20.08
N GLY A 202 8.23 1.48 21.12
CA GLY A 202 7.11 0.57 21.34
C GLY A 202 7.02 -0.80 20.66
N LEU A 203 8.10 -1.56 20.53
CA LEU A 203 8.06 -3.01 20.40
C LEU A 203 9.14 -3.55 21.33
N SER A 204 8.73 -4.22 22.40
CA SER A 204 9.61 -4.86 23.35
C SER A 204 10.53 -5.81 22.60
N SER A 205 11.80 -5.46 22.49
CA SER A 205 12.84 -6.44 22.25
C SER A 205 12.81 -7.40 23.44
N THR A 206 12.58 -8.67 23.15
CA THR A 206 12.71 -9.75 24.13
C THR A 206 14.06 -9.58 24.83
N SER A 207 14.02 -9.28 26.11
CA SER A 207 15.14 -9.19 27.02
C SER A 207 15.99 -10.46 26.88
N ALA A 208 17.14 -10.34 26.24
CA ALA A 208 18.23 -11.27 26.49
C ALA A 208 18.79 -10.88 27.83
N ALA A 209 18.38 -11.62 28.86
CA ALA A 209 18.88 -11.49 30.20
C ALA A 209 20.41 -11.61 30.21
N ILE A 210 21.05 -10.54 30.63
CA ILE A 210 22.45 -10.58 31.08
C ILE A 210 22.43 -11.08 32.51
N ASN A 211 22.87 -12.29 32.72
CA ASN A 211 23.42 -12.78 33.97
C ASN A 211 24.94 -12.73 33.92
#